data_6790d0ccfb57dcfc6ec456a41cfa7af5
#
_entry.id   6790d0ccfb57dcfc6ec456a41cfa7af5
#
_cell.length_a   1.000
_cell.length_b   1.000
_cell.length_c   1.000
_cell.angle_alpha   90.00
_cell.angle_beta   90.00
_cell.angle_gamma   90.00
#
_symmetry.space_group_name_H-M   'P 1'
#
loop_
_entity.id
_entity.type
_entity.pdbx_description
1 polymer ?
#
loop_
_entity_poly.entity_id
_entity_poly.type
_entity_poly.pdbx_seq_one_letter_code
_entity_poly.pdbx_strand_id
1 'polypeptide(L)'
;MEDSIKDILEGQLKEIEKNRPNEYKTAFEILIKLLNNIIEHPDDPKFRLIKKSNLVVSSNLLNIPEIIDVLNVLGYEEGSGEKENCLVYEGNCLESLKECVEILKNLISNAQQIGKYKVIVYQYDLTGGLAKTMSVGFIGKQIEGVWHTAVNVFGKEYFYGGGICVGEPKKTPYGYPVKELDYGYTNKTQEDLNNYIRSINSQYTLSTYNVLNHNCNHFTDDALFFLVGKHLPDSILKQHEEILNTPMGQMIRPMLENMSRGNNAFLPNMFEGNNNNNNGGNGGFM
;
A
#
# COMPACT_ATOMS: atom_id res chain seq x y z
N MET A 1 11.65 25.55 -28.48
CA MET A 1 12.10 24.13 -28.54
C MET A 1 10.85 23.37 -28.92
N GLU A 2 10.85 22.68 -30.04
CA GLU A 2 9.73 21.79 -30.38
C GLU A 2 9.80 20.61 -29.43
N ASP A 3 8.69 20.33 -28.74
CA ASP A 3 8.58 19.16 -27.88
C ASP A 3 8.77 17.90 -28.72
N SER A 4 9.50 16.92 -28.19
CA SER A 4 9.65 15.64 -28.88
C SER A 4 8.31 14.90 -28.91
N ILE A 5 8.08 14.06 -29.92
CA ILE A 5 6.86 13.21 -30.01
C ILE A 5 6.66 12.46 -28.68
N LYS A 6 7.73 12.01 -28.05
CA LYS A 6 7.72 11.34 -26.76
C LYS A 6 7.14 12.22 -25.66
N ASP A 7 7.56 13.49 -25.57
CA ASP A 7 7.08 14.41 -24.53
C ASP A 7 5.60 14.73 -24.71
N ILE A 8 5.15 14.88 -25.97
CA ILE A 8 3.74 15.09 -26.31
C ILE A 8 2.90 13.87 -25.90
N LEU A 9 3.32 12.65 -26.27
CA LEU A 9 2.63 11.41 -25.91
C LEU A 9 2.57 11.21 -24.39
N GLU A 10 3.68 11.46 -23.68
CA GLU A 10 3.72 11.32 -22.24
C GLU A 10 2.78 12.31 -21.53
N GLY A 11 2.71 13.55 -22.02
CA GLY A 11 1.79 14.56 -21.51
C GLY A 11 0.31 14.16 -21.71
N GLN A 12 -0.06 13.77 -22.94
CA GLN A 12 -1.43 13.35 -23.26
C GLN A 12 -1.86 12.11 -22.48
N LEU A 13 -1.01 11.09 -22.40
CA LEU A 13 -1.33 9.84 -21.68
C LEU A 13 -1.46 10.05 -20.16
N LYS A 14 -0.64 10.92 -19.55
CA LYS A 14 -0.78 11.30 -18.13
C LYS A 14 -2.09 12.08 -17.88
N GLU A 15 -2.51 12.89 -18.83
CA GLU A 15 -3.78 13.62 -18.72
C GLU A 15 -4.98 12.67 -18.78
N ILE A 16 -4.95 11.66 -19.65
CA ILE A 16 -5.97 10.60 -19.71
C ILE A 16 -6.01 9.82 -18.38
N GLU A 17 -4.86 9.40 -17.86
CA GLU A 17 -4.77 8.71 -16.56
C GLU A 17 -5.45 9.53 -15.45
N LYS A 18 -5.18 10.82 -15.39
CA LYS A 18 -5.71 11.75 -14.38
C LYS A 18 -7.22 11.97 -14.54
N ASN A 19 -7.69 12.18 -15.78
CA ASN A 19 -9.07 12.57 -16.05
C ASN A 19 -10.03 11.38 -16.17
N ARG A 20 -9.52 10.17 -16.42
CA ARG A 20 -10.27 8.93 -16.66
C ARG A 20 -9.83 7.77 -15.74
N PRO A 21 -9.79 7.94 -14.41
CA PRO A 21 -9.16 6.99 -13.47
C PRO A 21 -9.78 5.58 -13.48
N ASN A 22 -11.01 5.43 -13.95
CA ASN A 22 -11.70 4.13 -14.02
C ASN A 22 -11.61 3.46 -15.41
N GLU A 23 -11.27 4.19 -16.46
CA GLU A 23 -11.35 3.74 -17.84
C GLU A 23 -9.97 3.53 -18.46
N TYR A 24 -8.98 4.34 -18.09
CA TYR A 24 -7.69 4.40 -18.77
C TYR A 24 -6.94 3.07 -18.82
N LYS A 25 -7.00 2.23 -17.77
CA LYS A 25 -6.28 0.95 -17.74
C LYS A 25 -6.71 0.05 -18.89
N THR A 26 -8.03 -0.16 -19.03
CA THR A 26 -8.58 -0.98 -20.10
C THR A 26 -8.24 -0.41 -21.47
N ALA A 27 -8.34 0.90 -21.63
CA ALA A 27 -7.99 1.59 -22.89
C ALA A 27 -6.50 1.42 -23.21
N PHE A 28 -5.62 1.60 -22.23
CA PHE A 28 -4.17 1.45 -22.41
C PHE A 28 -3.76 0.01 -22.71
N GLU A 29 -4.38 -0.99 -22.08
CA GLU A 29 -4.14 -2.41 -22.39
C GLU A 29 -4.56 -2.75 -23.82
N ILE A 30 -5.69 -2.22 -24.30
CA ILE A 30 -6.13 -2.40 -25.69
C ILE A 30 -5.16 -1.72 -26.64
N LEU A 31 -4.76 -0.47 -26.36
CA LEU A 31 -3.83 0.28 -27.18
C LEU A 31 -2.48 -0.43 -27.28
N ILE A 32 -1.93 -0.91 -26.17
CA ILE A 32 -0.68 -1.72 -26.15
C ILE A 32 -0.78 -2.91 -27.10
N LYS A 33 -1.90 -3.66 -27.07
CA LYS A 33 -2.10 -4.81 -27.98
C LYS A 33 -2.11 -4.41 -29.44
N LEU A 34 -2.80 -3.32 -29.77
CA LEU A 34 -2.88 -2.80 -31.15
C LEU A 34 -1.50 -2.35 -31.65
N LEU A 35 -0.76 -1.60 -30.83
CA LEU A 35 0.57 -1.10 -31.21
C LEU A 35 1.59 -2.26 -31.33
N ASN A 36 1.56 -3.23 -30.41
CA ASN A 36 2.45 -4.40 -30.48
C ASN A 36 2.21 -5.23 -31.74
N ASN A 37 0.96 -5.38 -32.18
CA ASN A 37 0.67 -6.07 -33.43
C ASN A 37 1.37 -5.45 -34.64
N ILE A 38 1.42 -4.10 -34.71
CA ILE A 38 2.16 -3.38 -35.78
C ILE A 38 3.67 -3.57 -35.60
N ILE A 39 4.19 -3.47 -34.37
CA ILE A 39 5.62 -3.60 -34.07
C ILE A 39 6.13 -5.00 -34.44
N GLU A 40 5.33 -6.05 -34.15
CA GLU A 40 5.67 -7.45 -34.43
C GLU A 40 5.48 -7.83 -35.91
N HIS A 41 4.53 -7.18 -36.59
CA HIS A 41 4.17 -7.47 -37.99
C HIS A 41 4.06 -6.17 -38.82
N PRO A 42 5.16 -5.45 -39.02
CA PRO A 42 5.14 -4.12 -39.62
C PRO A 42 4.66 -4.08 -41.07
N ASP A 43 4.87 -5.18 -41.82
CA ASP A 43 4.51 -5.31 -43.22
C ASP A 43 3.11 -5.88 -43.46
N ASP A 44 2.39 -6.34 -42.41
CA ASP A 44 1.06 -6.90 -42.53
C ASP A 44 -0.01 -5.78 -42.45
N PRO A 45 -0.67 -5.43 -43.58
CA PRO A 45 -1.62 -4.33 -43.60
C PRO A 45 -2.85 -4.51 -42.71
N LYS A 46 -3.16 -5.76 -42.32
CA LYS A 46 -4.31 -6.03 -41.44
C LYS A 46 -4.14 -5.44 -40.04
N PHE A 47 -2.90 -5.38 -39.54
CA PHE A 47 -2.60 -4.83 -38.21
C PHE A 47 -2.55 -3.31 -38.18
N ARG A 48 -2.44 -2.67 -39.36
CA ARG A 48 -2.46 -1.21 -39.49
C ARG A 48 -3.87 -0.61 -39.42
N LEU A 49 -4.91 -1.45 -39.25
CA LEU A 49 -6.31 -1.04 -39.26
C LEU A 49 -6.96 -1.19 -37.88
N ILE A 50 -7.53 -0.13 -37.36
CA ILE A 50 -8.40 -0.15 -36.18
C ILE A 50 -9.84 -0.02 -36.67
N LYS A 51 -10.62 -1.11 -36.62
CA LYS A 51 -12.02 -1.14 -37.06
C LYS A 51 -12.89 -0.47 -35.99
N LYS A 52 -13.54 0.64 -36.32
CA LYS A 52 -14.48 1.34 -35.43
C LYS A 52 -15.73 0.51 -35.09
N SER A 53 -16.08 -0.46 -35.93
CA SER A 53 -17.18 -1.41 -35.70
C SER A 53 -16.86 -2.50 -34.67
N ASN A 54 -15.61 -2.63 -34.23
CA ASN A 54 -15.25 -3.56 -33.16
C ASN A 54 -15.76 -3.02 -31.81
N LEU A 55 -16.73 -3.71 -31.20
CA LEU A 55 -17.39 -3.29 -29.95
C LEU A 55 -16.41 -3.09 -28.79
N VAL A 56 -15.40 -3.93 -28.67
CA VAL A 56 -14.40 -3.80 -27.60
C VAL A 56 -13.58 -2.51 -27.79
N VAL A 57 -13.16 -2.25 -29.01
CA VAL A 57 -12.36 -1.06 -29.36
C VAL A 57 -13.22 0.20 -29.27
N SER A 58 -14.44 0.21 -29.82
CA SER A 58 -15.30 1.39 -29.78
C SER A 58 -15.73 1.75 -28.37
N SER A 59 -16.07 0.76 -27.51
CA SER A 59 -16.60 1.01 -26.17
C SER A 59 -15.52 1.29 -25.12
N ASN A 60 -14.28 0.82 -25.29
CA ASN A 60 -13.25 0.90 -24.27
C ASN A 60 -12.01 1.70 -24.68
N LEU A 61 -11.88 2.06 -25.96
CA LEU A 61 -10.76 2.84 -26.46
C LEU A 61 -11.23 4.11 -27.15
N LEU A 62 -12.03 3.99 -28.22
CA LEU A 62 -12.45 5.13 -29.04
C LEU A 62 -13.57 5.99 -28.40
N ASN A 63 -14.19 5.55 -27.32
CA ASN A 63 -15.09 6.35 -26.48
C ASN A 63 -14.35 7.40 -25.63
N ILE A 64 -13.02 7.36 -25.60
CA ILE A 64 -12.16 8.33 -24.93
C ILE A 64 -11.61 9.27 -26.01
N PRO A 65 -12.15 10.51 -26.14
CA PRO A 65 -11.75 11.43 -27.22
C PRO A 65 -10.24 11.71 -27.25
N GLU A 66 -9.63 11.81 -26.08
CA GLU A 66 -8.20 12.08 -25.92
C GLU A 66 -7.31 10.97 -26.50
N ILE A 67 -7.83 9.74 -26.63
CA ILE A 67 -7.12 8.63 -27.29
C ILE A 67 -7.02 8.87 -28.81
N ILE A 68 -8.00 9.54 -29.40
CA ILE A 68 -7.94 9.87 -30.83
C ILE A 68 -6.77 10.83 -31.09
N ASP A 69 -6.53 11.79 -30.19
CA ASP A 69 -5.41 12.72 -30.30
C ASP A 69 -4.06 11.96 -30.20
N VAL A 70 -3.96 11.01 -29.27
CA VAL A 70 -2.78 10.11 -29.15
C VAL A 70 -2.57 9.32 -30.45
N LEU A 71 -3.63 8.74 -31.01
CA LEU A 71 -3.55 7.97 -32.25
C LEU A 71 -3.11 8.85 -33.42
N ASN A 72 -3.62 10.08 -33.53
CA ASN A 72 -3.21 11.06 -34.56
C ASN A 72 -1.72 11.40 -34.44
N VAL A 73 -1.22 11.65 -33.21
CA VAL A 73 0.22 11.89 -32.96
C VAL A 73 1.08 10.69 -33.37
N LEU A 74 0.57 9.47 -33.20
CA LEU A 74 1.25 8.25 -33.63
C LEU A 74 1.22 8.04 -35.15
N GLY A 75 0.40 8.77 -35.90
CA GLY A 75 0.27 8.66 -37.36
C GLY A 75 -0.90 7.79 -37.83
N TYR A 76 -1.96 7.69 -37.03
CA TYR A 76 -3.23 7.15 -37.47
C TYR A 76 -4.06 8.24 -38.11
N GLU A 77 -4.75 7.89 -39.20
CA GLU A 77 -5.64 8.78 -39.95
C GLU A 77 -7.00 8.12 -40.20
N GLU A 78 -8.00 8.92 -40.51
CA GLU A 78 -9.31 8.42 -40.94
C GLU A 78 -9.20 7.70 -42.28
N GLY A 79 -9.68 6.46 -42.29
CA GLY A 79 -9.70 5.70 -43.54
C GLY A 79 -10.71 6.22 -44.55
N SER A 80 -10.46 5.98 -45.85
CA SER A 80 -11.33 6.36 -46.95
C SER A 80 -11.69 5.16 -47.84
N GLY A 81 -12.79 5.27 -48.60
CA GLY A 81 -13.26 4.23 -49.49
C GLY A 81 -13.59 2.93 -48.73
N GLU A 82 -12.97 1.83 -49.09
CA GLU A 82 -13.20 0.52 -48.43
C GLU A 82 -12.81 0.49 -46.94
N LYS A 83 -12.03 1.45 -46.50
CA LYS A 83 -11.56 1.60 -45.11
C LYS A 83 -12.29 2.71 -44.31
N GLU A 84 -13.39 3.27 -44.84
CA GLU A 84 -14.10 4.42 -44.26
C GLU A 84 -14.45 4.27 -42.78
N ASN A 85 -14.67 3.04 -42.30
CA ASN A 85 -14.97 2.74 -40.90
C ASN A 85 -13.75 2.30 -40.09
N CYS A 86 -12.55 2.69 -40.48
CA CYS A 86 -11.31 2.34 -39.80
C CYS A 86 -10.46 3.59 -39.54
N LEU A 87 -9.66 3.52 -38.45
CA LEU A 87 -8.44 4.34 -38.36
C LEU A 87 -7.30 3.53 -38.97
N VAL A 88 -6.51 4.18 -39.83
CA VAL A 88 -5.43 3.57 -40.59
C VAL A 88 -4.09 4.10 -40.09
N TYR A 89 -3.17 3.26 -39.72
CA TYR A 89 -1.81 3.67 -39.40
C TYR A 89 -1.02 3.92 -40.69
N GLU A 90 -0.77 5.16 -41.01
CA GLU A 90 0.04 5.60 -42.17
C GLU A 90 1.49 5.96 -41.74
N GLY A 91 1.78 5.96 -40.44
CA GLY A 91 3.09 6.25 -39.92
C GLY A 91 4.16 5.22 -40.31
N ASN A 92 5.42 5.69 -40.40
CA ASN A 92 6.58 4.88 -40.73
C ASN A 92 7.59 4.73 -39.58
N CYS A 93 7.30 5.35 -38.43
CA CYS A 93 8.20 5.36 -37.27
C CYS A 93 7.79 4.31 -36.23
N LEU A 94 8.35 3.12 -36.32
CA LEU A 94 8.11 2.07 -35.33
C LEU A 94 8.69 2.42 -33.95
N GLU A 95 9.67 3.31 -33.88
CA GLU A 95 10.26 3.73 -32.62
C GLU A 95 9.26 4.52 -31.76
N SER A 96 8.49 5.43 -32.38
CA SER A 96 7.43 6.16 -31.65
C SER A 96 6.35 5.22 -31.10
N LEU A 97 6.03 4.12 -31.79
CA LEU A 97 5.09 3.11 -31.28
C LEU A 97 5.66 2.38 -30.07
N LYS A 98 6.96 2.01 -30.09
CA LYS A 98 7.63 1.35 -28.97
C LYS A 98 7.71 2.28 -27.76
N GLU A 99 8.08 3.54 -27.95
CA GLU A 99 8.10 4.54 -26.89
C GLU A 99 6.71 4.71 -26.25
N CYS A 100 5.66 4.81 -27.07
CA CYS A 100 4.29 4.87 -26.58
C CYS A 100 3.92 3.64 -25.73
N VAL A 101 4.25 2.42 -26.20
CA VAL A 101 4.01 1.16 -25.47
C VAL A 101 4.75 1.17 -24.12
N GLU A 102 5.97 1.67 -24.07
CA GLU A 102 6.75 1.77 -22.83
C GLU A 102 6.11 2.76 -21.85
N ILE A 103 5.70 3.94 -22.31
CA ILE A 103 4.99 4.92 -21.47
C ILE A 103 3.70 4.32 -20.92
N LEU A 104 2.89 3.67 -21.75
CA LEU A 104 1.64 3.02 -21.35
C LEU A 104 1.87 1.95 -20.29
N LYS A 105 2.87 1.08 -20.45
CA LYS A 105 3.24 0.05 -19.48
C LYS A 105 3.66 0.67 -18.15
N ASN A 106 4.45 1.74 -18.20
CA ASN A 106 4.90 2.45 -17.00
C ASN A 106 3.73 3.09 -16.24
N LEU A 107 2.79 3.73 -16.94
CA LEU A 107 1.59 4.33 -16.33
C LEU A 107 0.70 3.25 -15.69
N ILE A 108 0.46 2.12 -16.36
CA ILE A 108 -0.29 1.00 -15.80
C ILE A 108 0.42 0.42 -14.57
N SER A 109 1.75 0.25 -14.62
CA SER A 109 2.55 -0.30 -13.52
C SER A 109 2.58 0.65 -12.32
N ASN A 110 2.75 1.95 -12.56
CA ASN A 110 2.70 2.96 -11.53
C ASN A 110 1.32 3.03 -10.86
N ALA A 111 0.25 2.87 -11.63
CA ALA A 111 -1.12 2.78 -11.11
C ALA A 111 -1.38 1.52 -10.29
N GLN A 112 -0.67 0.43 -10.56
CA GLN A 112 -0.68 -0.77 -9.70
C GLN A 112 0.12 -0.56 -8.41
N GLN A 113 1.11 0.37 -8.41
CA GLN A 113 1.88 0.76 -7.22
C GLN A 113 1.20 1.86 -6.39
N ILE A 114 0.35 2.69 -7.00
CA ILE A 114 -0.44 3.72 -6.29
C ILE A 114 -1.74 3.06 -5.81
N GLY A 115 -1.67 2.44 -4.64
CA GLY A 115 -2.85 1.88 -3.99
C GLY A 115 -3.91 2.96 -3.69
N LYS A 116 -5.16 2.55 -3.57
CA LYS A 116 -6.31 3.45 -3.33
C LYS A 116 -6.31 4.02 -1.90
N TYR A 117 -5.76 3.29 -0.93
CA TYR A 117 -5.83 3.64 0.48
C TYR A 117 -4.44 3.78 1.08
N LYS A 118 -4.19 4.93 1.71
CA LYS A 118 -2.92 5.22 2.37
C LYS A 118 -2.72 4.33 3.59
N VAL A 119 -1.50 3.79 3.74
CA VAL A 119 -1.10 2.96 4.87
C VAL A 119 -0.01 3.68 5.65
N ILE A 120 -0.29 3.95 6.93
CA ILE A 120 0.63 4.58 7.86
C ILE A 120 0.79 3.65 9.05
N VAL A 121 2.01 3.48 9.55
CA VAL A 121 2.24 2.84 10.83
C VAL A 121 2.49 3.92 11.87
N TYR A 122 1.70 3.90 12.94
CA TYR A 122 1.90 4.72 14.11
C TYR A 122 2.87 4.02 15.05
N GLN A 123 3.88 4.75 15.52
CA GLN A 123 4.86 4.30 16.50
C GLN A 123 4.66 5.09 17.79
N TYR A 124 4.43 4.38 18.89
CA TYR A 124 4.21 4.93 20.22
C TYR A 124 5.36 4.54 21.13
N ASP A 125 5.72 5.44 22.07
CA ASP A 125 6.65 5.11 23.14
C ASP A 125 5.87 4.72 24.41
N LEU A 126 5.90 3.44 24.76
CA LEU A 126 5.22 2.91 25.96
C LEU A 126 5.76 3.49 27.27
N THR A 127 6.94 4.11 27.25
CA THR A 127 7.58 4.69 28.44
C THR A 127 7.34 6.19 28.60
N GLY A 128 6.70 6.82 27.62
CA GLY A 128 6.48 8.28 27.66
C GLY A 128 7.78 9.09 27.75
N GLY A 129 8.88 8.61 27.13
CA GLY A 129 10.19 9.25 27.12
C GLY A 129 11.13 8.82 28.25
N LEU A 130 10.67 8.02 29.23
CA LEU A 130 11.52 7.56 30.35
C LEU A 130 12.67 6.67 29.88
N ALA A 131 12.43 5.82 28.89
CA ALA A 131 13.49 4.99 28.32
C ALA A 131 14.64 5.83 27.81
N LYS A 132 14.36 6.91 27.10
CA LYS A 132 15.39 7.80 26.56
C LYS A 132 16.24 8.47 27.65
N THR A 133 15.65 8.84 28.77
CA THR A 133 16.34 9.56 29.85
C THR A 133 17.07 8.63 30.83
N MET A 134 16.54 7.42 31.05
CA MET A 134 16.99 6.56 32.12
C MET A 134 17.74 5.30 31.67
N SER A 135 17.65 4.93 30.40
CA SER A 135 18.17 3.63 29.91
C SER A 135 19.68 3.45 30.14
N VAL A 136 20.47 4.51 29.97
CA VAL A 136 21.93 4.42 30.21
C VAL A 136 22.24 4.01 31.65
N GLY A 137 21.51 4.59 32.63
CA GLY A 137 21.72 4.24 34.04
C GLY A 137 21.25 2.84 34.42
N PHE A 138 20.20 2.32 33.75
CA PHE A 138 19.61 1.03 34.07
C PHE A 138 20.21 -0.13 33.28
N ILE A 139 20.40 0.05 31.97
CA ILE A 139 20.84 -1.05 31.09
C ILE A 139 22.22 -0.82 30.47
N GLY A 140 22.87 0.31 30.78
CA GLY A 140 24.20 0.68 30.28
C GLY A 140 24.22 1.07 28.80
N LYS A 141 23.06 1.19 28.15
CA LYS A 141 22.91 1.55 26.73
C LYS A 141 21.76 2.54 26.56
N GLN A 142 21.98 3.55 25.70
CA GLN A 142 20.91 4.49 25.31
C GLN A 142 19.88 3.76 24.43
N ILE A 143 18.59 3.84 24.81
CA ILE A 143 17.47 3.46 23.93
C ILE A 143 16.50 4.64 23.84
N GLU A 144 15.96 4.87 22.65
CA GLU A 144 15.12 6.05 22.36
C GLU A 144 13.69 5.91 22.86
N GLY A 145 13.21 4.70 23.12
CA GLY A 145 11.88 4.39 23.60
C GLY A 145 11.63 2.89 23.63
N VAL A 146 10.50 2.46 24.14
CA VAL A 146 9.97 1.08 24.04
C VAL A 146 8.77 1.13 23.12
N TRP A 147 8.90 0.52 21.95
CA TRP A 147 7.97 0.74 20.86
C TRP A 147 6.75 -0.17 20.86
N HIS A 148 5.60 0.46 20.78
CA HIS A 148 4.36 -0.15 20.32
C HIS A 148 4.04 0.39 18.93
N THR A 149 3.51 -0.46 18.03
CA THR A 149 3.07 -0.02 16.71
C THR A 149 1.65 -0.43 16.41
N ALA A 150 1.00 0.36 15.54
CA ALA A 150 -0.34 0.13 15.03
C ALA A 150 -0.44 0.51 13.55
N VAL A 151 -1.26 -0.20 12.77
CA VAL A 151 -1.51 0.12 11.36
C VAL A 151 -2.73 1.04 11.26
N ASN A 152 -2.54 2.21 10.66
CA ASN A 152 -3.63 3.10 10.29
C ASN A 152 -3.93 2.99 8.80
N VAL A 153 -5.13 2.51 8.48
CA VAL A 153 -5.66 2.37 7.12
C VAL A 153 -7.19 2.39 7.15
N PHE A 154 -7.87 2.78 6.09
CA PHE A 154 -9.34 2.89 6.00
C PHE A 154 -9.98 3.77 7.08
N GLY A 155 -9.25 4.78 7.60
CA GLY A 155 -9.73 5.63 8.69
C GLY A 155 -9.82 4.93 10.06
N LYS A 156 -9.15 3.78 10.23
CA LYS A 156 -9.12 2.98 11.46
C LYS A 156 -7.69 2.63 11.83
N GLU A 157 -7.48 2.44 13.13
CA GLU A 157 -6.20 2.00 13.71
C GLU A 157 -6.33 0.56 14.21
N TYR A 158 -5.48 -0.33 13.71
CA TYR A 158 -5.44 -1.75 14.02
C TYR A 158 -4.19 -2.07 14.81
N PHE A 159 -4.34 -2.75 15.95
CA PHE A 159 -3.23 -3.10 16.84
C PHE A 159 -3.51 -4.38 17.64
N TYR A 160 -2.48 -4.94 18.23
CA TYR A 160 -2.57 -6.13 19.08
C TYR A 160 -2.18 -5.82 20.52
N GLY A 161 -3.08 -6.17 21.43
CA GLY A 161 -2.91 -6.07 22.88
C GLY A 161 -3.42 -7.33 23.55
N GLY A 162 -4.59 -7.31 24.19
CA GLY A 162 -5.26 -8.51 24.70
C GLY A 162 -6.01 -9.34 23.65
N GLY A 163 -5.85 -9.00 22.38
CA GLY A 163 -6.46 -9.53 21.17
C GLY A 163 -6.22 -8.52 20.07
N ILE A 164 -6.72 -8.79 18.85
CA ILE A 164 -6.68 -7.79 17.76
C ILE A 164 -7.75 -6.72 18.05
N CYS A 165 -7.31 -5.48 18.15
CA CYS A 165 -8.15 -4.33 18.46
C CYS A 165 -8.23 -3.39 17.26
N VAL A 166 -9.38 -2.71 17.14
CA VAL A 166 -9.63 -1.69 16.11
C VAL A 166 -10.19 -0.45 16.80
N GLY A 167 -9.57 0.71 16.56
CA GLY A 167 -9.97 1.98 17.14
C GLY A 167 -9.99 3.12 16.15
N GLU A 168 -10.38 4.31 16.65
CA GLU A 168 -10.19 5.53 15.91
C GLU A 168 -8.70 5.95 15.94
N PRO A 169 -8.16 6.45 14.81
CA PRO A 169 -6.76 6.84 14.73
C PRO A 169 -6.37 7.86 15.80
N LYS A 170 -5.28 7.57 16.52
CA LYS A 170 -4.72 8.42 17.59
C LYS A 170 -5.65 8.62 18.82
N LYS A 171 -6.72 7.80 18.92
CA LYS A 171 -7.62 7.78 20.08
C LYS A 171 -7.56 6.44 20.84
N THR A 172 -6.50 5.71 20.66
CA THR A 172 -6.21 4.47 21.37
C THR A 172 -5.61 4.75 22.76
N PRO A 173 -5.54 3.78 23.67
CA PRO A 173 -4.94 3.95 24.98
C PRO A 173 -3.47 4.42 24.98
N TYR A 174 -2.79 4.31 23.84
CA TYR A 174 -1.40 4.73 23.66
C TYR A 174 -1.21 6.23 23.46
N GLY A 175 -2.29 7.01 23.30
CA GLY A 175 -2.26 8.45 23.12
C GLY A 175 -1.83 8.89 21.71
N TYR A 176 -0.87 9.81 21.64
CA TYR A 176 -0.37 10.32 20.35
C TYR A 176 0.91 9.58 19.94
N PRO A 177 1.03 9.18 18.66
CA PRO A 177 2.23 8.54 18.16
C PRO A 177 3.42 9.51 18.18
N VAL A 178 4.59 9.00 18.56
CA VAL A 178 5.85 9.77 18.50
C VAL A 178 6.38 9.84 17.07
N LYS A 179 5.94 8.92 16.21
CA LYS A 179 6.31 8.89 14.79
C LYS A 179 5.21 8.28 13.94
N GLU A 180 5.06 8.81 12.72
CA GLU A 180 4.20 8.29 11.67
C GLU A 180 5.09 7.80 10.53
N LEU A 181 5.05 6.50 10.25
CA LEU A 181 5.83 5.87 9.20
C LEU A 181 4.94 5.67 7.98
N ASP A 182 5.25 6.36 6.89
CA ASP A 182 4.52 6.27 5.63
C ASP A 182 4.99 5.04 4.83
N TYR A 183 4.08 4.10 4.63
CA TYR A 183 4.34 2.88 3.86
C TYR A 183 3.77 2.92 2.44
N GLY A 184 3.16 4.04 2.05
CA GLY A 184 2.55 4.24 0.73
C GLY A 184 1.08 3.85 0.73
N TYR A 185 0.65 3.16 -0.31
CA TYR A 185 -0.77 2.89 -0.55
C TYR A 185 -1.02 1.41 -0.82
N THR A 186 -2.21 0.94 -0.46
CA THR A 186 -2.68 -0.42 -0.74
C THR A 186 -3.88 -0.42 -1.69
N ASN A 187 -3.97 -1.45 -2.54
CA ASN A 187 -5.16 -1.76 -3.34
C ASN A 187 -6.13 -2.72 -2.61
N LYS A 188 -5.72 -3.26 -1.47
CA LYS A 188 -6.61 -4.08 -0.63
C LYS A 188 -7.77 -3.23 -0.14
N THR A 189 -8.94 -3.84 -0.04
CA THR A 189 -10.13 -3.22 0.56
C THR A 189 -10.14 -3.43 2.08
N GLN A 190 -11.02 -2.69 2.76
CA GLN A 190 -11.27 -2.94 4.19
C GLN A 190 -11.81 -4.35 4.44
N GLU A 191 -12.58 -4.90 3.51
CA GLU A 191 -13.10 -6.27 3.60
C GLU A 191 -11.98 -7.30 3.47
N ASP A 192 -11.03 -7.10 2.55
CA ASP A 192 -9.84 -7.95 2.42
C ASP A 192 -9.05 -7.99 3.73
N LEU A 193 -8.83 -6.82 4.36
CA LEU A 193 -8.14 -6.75 5.64
C LEU A 193 -8.94 -7.44 6.75
N ASN A 194 -10.26 -7.25 6.81
CA ASN A 194 -11.12 -7.90 7.80
C ASN A 194 -11.08 -9.43 7.64
N ASN A 195 -11.10 -9.94 6.40
CA ASN A 195 -10.98 -11.38 6.13
C ASN A 195 -9.61 -11.92 6.54
N TYR A 196 -8.55 -11.19 6.24
CA TYR A 196 -7.21 -11.53 6.68
C TYR A 196 -7.10 -11.57 8.22
N ILE A 197 -7.58 -10.53 8.92
CA ILE A 197 -7.62 -10.48 10.39
C ILE A 197 -8.39 -11.67 10.96
N ARG A 198 -9.55 -12.02 10.41
CA ARG A 198 -10.31 -13.21 10.84
C ARG A 198 -9.50 -14.50 10.68
N SER A 199 -8.74 -14.64 9.61
CA SER A 199 -7.93 -15.84 9.34
C SER A 199 -6.78 -16.01 10.33
N ILE A 200 -6.22 -14.92 10.86
CA ILE A 200 -5.11 -14.94 11.83
C ILE A 200 -5.55 -14.71 13.28
N ASN A 201 -6.84 -14.48 13.54
CA ASN A 201 -7.35 -14.08 14.86
C ASN A 201 -7.01 -15.08 15.96
N SER A 202 -7.00 -16.39 15.65
CA SER A 202 -6.59 -17.43 16.60
C SER A 202 -5.11 -17.38 16.99
N GLN A 203 -4.28 -16.73 16.18
CA GLN A 203 -2.85 -16.56 16.46
C GLN A 203 -2.60 -15.35 17.37
N TYR A 204 -3.48 -14.35 17.35
CA TYR A 204 -3.34 -13.08 18.06
C TYR A 204 -4.37 -12.92 19.17
N THR A 205 -4.25 -13.78 20.20
CA THR A 205 -5.10 -13.80 21.40
C THR A 205 -4.32 -13.37 22.64
N LEU A 206 -5.01 -13.10 23.75
CA LEU A 206 -4.35 -12.82 25.03
C LEU A 206 -3.39 -13.95 25.45
N SER A 207 -3.77 -15.22 25.22
CA SER A 207 -2.96 -16.38 25.59
C SER A 207 -1.76 -16.62 24.70
N THR A 208 -1.75 -16.09 23.48
CA THR A 208 -0.63 -16.20 22.53
C THR A 208 0.32 -15.02 22.59
N TYR A 209 -0.03 -13.98 23.36
CA TYR A 209 0.83 -12.79 23.48
C TYR A 209 2.17 -13.14 24.13
N ASN A 210 3.26 -12.79 23.48
CA ASN A 210 4.61 -12.97 24.00
C ASN A 210 5.42 -11.69 23.73
N VAL A 211 5.84 -11.02 24.80
CA VAL A 211 6.56 -9.75 24.74
C VAL A 211 7.78 -9.79 23.82
N LEU A 212 8.45 -10.96 23.74
CA LEU A 212 9.71 -11.09 23.01
C LEU A 212 9.50 -11.42 21.53
N ASN A 213 8.62 -12.36 21.21
CA ASN A 213 8.56 -12.93 19.86
C ASN A 213 7.17 -13.04 19.25
N HIS A 214 6.13 -12.53 19.95
CA HIS A 214 4.76 -12.51 19.40
C HIS A 214 3.94 -11.38 20.04
N ASN A 215 4.29 -10.14 19.74
CA ASN A 215 3.76 -8.94 20.36
C ASN A 215 3.06 -8.01 19.34
N CYS A 216 2.73 -6.80 19.77
CA CYS A 216 2.07 -5.78 18.95
C CYS A 216 2.82 -5.47 17.65
N ASN A 217 4.16 -5.44 17.69
CA ASN A 217 4.96 -5.11 16.50
C ASN A 217 4.93 -6.25 15.47
N HIS A 218 4.85 -7.51 15.90
CA HIS A 218 4.70 -8.64 14.99
C HIS A 218 3.34 -8.64 14.27
N PHE A 219 2.25 -8.33 15.01
CA PHE A 219 0.94 -8.16 14.37
C PHE A 219 0.94 -7.01 13.35
N THR A 220 1.54 -5.88 13.72
CA THR A 220 1.67 -4.74 12.79
C THR A 220 2.46 -5.12 11.55
N ASP A 221 3.53 -5.90 11.70
CA ASP A 221 4.35 -6.39 10.59
C ASP A 221 3.56 -7.31 9.65
N ASP A 222 2.82 -8.27 10.19
CA ASP A 222 1.97 -9.18 9.42
C ASP A 222 0.88 -8.42 8.65
N ALA A 223 0.19 -7.49 9.32
CA ALA A 223 -0.84 -6.67 8.69
C ALA A 223 -0.25 -5.74 7.60
N LEU A 224 0.92 -5.18 7.85
CA LEU A 224 1.65 -4.33 6.91
C LEU A 224 2.09 -5.11 5.68
N PHE A 225 2.64 -6.32 5.88
CA PHE A 225 3.03 -7.20 4.79
C PHE A 225 1.83 -7.59 3.92
N PHE A 226 0.69 -7.93 4.54
CA PHE A 226 -0.55 -8.21 3.81
C PHE A 226 -1.01 -7.01 2.97
N LEU A 227 -0.93 -5.79 3.51
CA LEU A 227 -1.45 -4.59 2.85
C LEU A 227 -0.56 -4.10 1.71
N VAL A 228 0.76 -4.06 1.91
CA VAL A 228 1.71 -3.40 1.01
C VAL A 228 2.96 -4.23 0.68
N GLY A 229 3.09 -5.46 1.18
CA GLY A 229 4.24 -6.33 0.93
C GLY A 229 5.56 -5.83 1.54
N LYS A 230 5.49 -5.02 2.60
CA LYS A 230 6.66 -4.44 3.27
C LYS A 230 6.67 -4.85 4.74
N HIS A 231 7.86 -4.82 5.35
CA HIS A 231 8.07 -5.13 6.76
C HIS A 231 8.43 -3.89 7.58
N LEU A 232 8.21 -3.97 8.88
CA LEU A 232 8.75 -3.02 9.83
C LEU A 232 10.29 -3.12 9.88
N PRO A 233 11.00 -2.03 10.21
CA PRO A 233 12.45 -2.08 10.37
C PRO A 233 12.83 -2.94 11.58
N ASP A 234 13.98 -3.61 11.50
CA ASP A 234 14.54 -4.44 12.57
C ASP A 234 14.70 -3.68 13.90
N SER A 235 14.95 -2.39 13.85
CA SER A 235 15.01 -1.52 15.05
C SER A 235 13.70 -1.44 15.84
N ILE A 236 12.58 -1.87 15.26
CA ILE A 236 11.28 -2.00 15.91
C ILE A 236 11.02 -3.49 16.27
N LEU A 237 11.15 -4.38 15.28
CA LEU A 237 10.84 -5.80 15.44
C LEU A 237 11.78 -6.49 16.44
N LYS A 238 13.08 -6.16 16.40
CA LYS A 238 14.13 -6.78 17.22
C LYS A 238 14.59 -5.89 18.38
N GLN A 239 13.84 -4.84 18.73
CA GLN A 239 14.23 -3.95 19.83
C GLN A 239 14.44 -4.71 21.16
N HIS A 240 13.63 -5.73 21.43
CA HIS A 240 13.79 -6.57 22.62
C HIS A 240 15.17 -7.26 22.67
N GLU A 241 15.75 -7.65 21.53
CA GLU A 241 17.10 -8.24 21.48
C GLU A 241 18.15 -7.24 21.93
N GLU A 242 18.03 -5.97 21.53
CA GLU A 242 18.95 -4.93 21.96
C GLU A 242 18.95 -4.72 23.48
N ILE A 243 17.77 -4.80 24.09
CA ILE A 243 17.62 -4.68 25.55
C ILE A 243 18.17 -5.94 26.24
N LEU A 244 17.78 -7.13 25.75
CA LEU A 244 18.18 -8.41 26.36
C LEU A 244 19.65 -8.76 26.21
N ASN A 245 20.34 -8.15 25.23
CA ASN A 245 21.79 -8.33 25.06
C ASN A 245 22.64 -7.49 26.03
N THR A 246 22.00 -6.76 26.95
CA THR A 246 22.68 -6.05 28.04
C THR A 246 22.73 -6.91 29.30
N PRO A 247 23.71 -6.70 30.25
CA PRO A 247 23.77 -7.45 31.50
C PRO A 247 22.47 -7.36 32.31
N MET A 248 21.86 -6.18 32.42
CA MET A 248 20.58 -5.99 33.09
C MET A 248 19.44 -6.66 32.32
N GLY A 249 19.45 -6.60 30.99
CA GLY A 249 18.47 -7.27 30.15
C GLY A 249 18.44 -8.78 30.36
N GLN A 250 19.60 -9.40 30.55
CA GLN A 250 19.69 -10.83 30.89
C GLN A 250 19.09 -11.14 32.27
N MET A 251 19.22 -10.25 33.24
CA MET A 251 18.61 -10.42 34.58
C MET A 251 17.07 -10.31 34.52
N ILE A 252 16.52 -9.46 33.67
CA ILE A 252 15.07 -9.30 33.54
C ILE A 252 14.43 -10.29 32.56
N ARG A 253 15.21 -11.00 31.73
CA ARG A 253 14.72 -11.99 30.77
C ARG A 253 13.74 -12.99 31.37
N PRO A 254 14.05 -13.69 32.50
CA PRO A 254 13.13 -14.65 33.10
C PRO A 254 11.79 -14.02 33.51
N MET A 255 11.81 -12.74 33.95
CA MET A 255 10.59 -12.00 34.29
C MET A 255 9.75 -11.74 33.05
N LEU A 256 10.35 -11.30 31.95
CA LEU A 256 9.66 -11.08 30.68
C LEU A 256 9.11 -12.37 30.07
N GLU A 257 9.86 -13.49 30.16
CA GLU A 257 9.40 -14.79 29.70
C GLU A 257 8.23 -15.34 30.57
N ASN A 258 8.23 -15.09 31.85
CA ASN A 258 7.12 -15.47 32.74
C ASN A 258 5.87 -14.61 32.51
N MET A 259 6.01 -13.33 32.22
CA MET A 259 4.90 -12.46 31.80
C MET A 259 4.23 -12.98 30.50
N SER A 260 4.99 -13.60 29.61
CA SER A 260 4.51 -14.20 28.37
C SER A 260 3.77 -15.55 28.59
N ARG A 261 3.87 -16.20 29.75
CA ARG A 261 3.28 -17.51 30.03
C ARG A 261 1.90 -17.46 30.71
N GLY A 262 1.17 -16.36 30.60
CA GLY A 262 -0.23 -16.30 31.02
C GLY A 262 -0.50 -15.78 32.44
N ASN A 263 0.49 -15.31 33.18
CA ASN A 263 0.27 -14.51 34.40
C ASN A 263 0.21 -13.01 34.08
N ASN A 264 -0.83 -12.63 33.32
CA ASN A 264 -1.01 -11.29 32.76
C ASN A 264 -1.48 -10.26 33.79
N ALA A 265 -0.96 -10.21 34.98
CA ALA A 265 -1.28 -9.17 35.96
C ALA A 265 -0.77 -7.75 35.55
N PHE A 266 0.06 -7.65 34.49
CA PHE A 266 0.69 -6.39 34.09
C PHE A 266 0.02 -5.74 32.86
N LEU A 267 -0.59 -6.51 31.98
CA LEU A 267 -1.27 -5.98 30.79
C LEU A 267 -2.58 -5.22 31.12
N PRO A 268 -3.44 -5.64 32.08
CA PRO A 268 -4.61 -4.89 32.47
C PRO A 268 -4.29 -3.49 32.99
N ASN A 269 -3.22 -3.32 33.77
CA ASN A 269 -2.86 -2.01 34.35
C ASN A 269 -2.21 -1.03 33.34
N MET A 270 -1.65 -1.51 32.21
CA MET A 270 -1.22 -0.64 31.11
C MET A 270 -2.41 -0.15 30.30
N PHE A 271 -3.52 -0.88 30.30
CA PHE A 271 -4.74 -0.55 29.57
C PHE A 271 -5.83 0.12 30.44
N GLU A 272 -5.73 0.05 31.76
CA GLU A 272 -6.59 0.75 32.73
C GLU A 272 -6.13 2.18 33.05
N GLY A 273 -5.58 2.89 32.07
CA GLY A 273 -5.32 4.31 32.16
C GLY A 273 -6.64 5.10 32.23
N ASN A 274 -7.10 5.44 33.47
CA ASN A 274 -8.06 6.51 33.79
C ASN A 274 -9.43 6.47 33.08
N ASN A 275 -10.24 5.43 33.30
CA ASN A 275 -11.68 5.51 33.10
C ASN A 275 -12.40 6.02 34.36
N ASN A 276 -12.13 7.27 34.77
CA ASN A 276 -13.08 8.06 35.54
C ASN A 276 -13.72 9.08 34.56
N ASN A 277 -14.63 8.61 33.70
CA ASN A 277 -15.78 9.38 33.27
C ASN A 277 -16.79 8.45 32.60
N ASN A 278 -17.92 8.30 33.29
CA ASN A 278 -19.16 7.69 32.83
C ASN A 278 -19.55 8.17 31.43
N ASN A 279 -19.68 7.28 30.43
CA ASN A 279 -20.96 7.05 29.73
C ASN A 279 -20.79 5.98 28.65
N GLY A 280 -21.78 5.10 28.60
CA GLY A 280 -21.82 3.89 27.82
C GLY A 280 -21.64 4.10 26.31
N GLY A 281 -20.85 3.23 25.75
CA GLY A 281 -20.71 3.02 24.34
C GLY A 281 -20.19 1.60 24.12
N ASN A 282 -21.09 0.72 23.72
CA ASN A 282 -20.87 -0.68 23.37
C ASN A 282 -19.80 -0.77 22.24
N GLY A 283 -18.55 -0.99 22.57
CA GLY A 283 -17.51 -1.36 21.63
C GLY A 283 -17.46 -2.89 21.50
N GLY A 284 -18.13 -3.40 20.46
CA GLY A 284 -18.15 -4.83 20.19
C GLY A 284 -16.78 -5.36 19.82
N PHE A 285 -16.41 -6.43 20.48
CA PHE A 285 -15.33 -7.32 20.04
C PHE A 285 -15.81 -8.06 18.79
N MET A 286 -14.98 -8.07 17.73
CA MET A 286 -15.17 -8.99 16.60
C MET A 286 -14.40 -10.27 16.84
#